data_c0383a1086165cbe3b7a3eb55e3a5c91
#
_entry.id   c0383a1086165cbe3b7a3eb55e3a5c91
#
_cell.length_a   1.000
_cell.length_b   1.000
_cell.length_c   1.000
_cell.angle_alpha   90.00
_cell.angle_beta   90.00
_cell.angle_gamma   90.00
#
_symmetry.space_group_name_H-M   'P 1'
#
loop_
_entity.id
_entity.type
_entity.pdbx_description
1 polymer ?
#
loop_
_entity_poly.entity_id
_entity_poly.type
_entity_poly.pdbx_seq_one_letter_code
_entity_poly.pdbx_strand_id
1 'polypeptide(L)'
;RNVTPDSTKEYETLGIKEGMQKWPDLPRVAYVHMLQSQGLLHDTYVYGVDAKKSLTTIINPTETMDGAIISGNCVSACDKNTTYHHQNNPVVADLFEQHGKTINYVCNIITNENVYLADKMRSSDWTAKLCRLLDLDGVIVSQEGFGNPDTDLIMNTKKIEAEGIKTVIITDEYAGRDGKSQSLADADPSADAVVTGGNANQVIVLPPMETVYGHLEFVDTIAGGSANNIDAHGNITVEIQAITGATNETGFNYLSAR
;
A
#
# COMPACT_ATOMS: atom_id res chain seq x y z
N ARG A 1 24.29 1.74 -2.41
CA ARG A 1 23.97 2.10 -3.79
C ARG A 1 24.07 3.61 -3.95
N ASN A 2 24.74 4.06 -4.99
CA ASN A 2 24.82 5.48 -5.31
C ASN A 2 23.41 5.93 -5.75
N VAL A 3 22.75 6.71 -4.91
CA VAL A 3 21.58 7.47 -5.34
C VAL A 3 22.11 8.55 -6.27
N THR A 4 21.76 8.51 -7.54
CA THR A 4 22.16 9.55 -8.48
C THR A 4 21.33 10.80 -8.25
N PRO A 5 21.94 12.00 -8.28
CA PRO A 5 21.23 13.26 -8.07
C PRO A 5 20.07 13.53 -9.04
N ASP A 6 20.02 12.83 -10.17
CA ASP A 6 18.97 12.97 -11.18
C ASP A 6 17.60 12.44 -10.75
N SER A 7 17.50 11.83 -9.57
CA SER A 7 16.24 11.37 -8.97
C SER A 7 15.56 12.42 -8.08
N THR A 8 16.12 13.62 -7.95
CA THR A 8 15.49 14.68 -7.15
C THR A 8 14.41 15.39 -7.97
N LYS A 9 13.21 14.84 -7.96
CA LYS A 9 12.02 15.65 -8.28
C LYS A 9 11.72 16.54 -7.09
N GLU A 10 11.59 17.82 -7.35
CA GLU A 10 11.02 18.74 -6.37
C GLU A 10 9.50 18.68 -6.47
N TYR A 11 8.85 18.43 -5.36
CA TYR A 11 7.40 18.47 -5.22
C TYR A 11 6.99 19.72 -4.44
N GLU A 12 5.95 20.38 -4.91
CA GLU A 12 5.42 21.54 -4.19
C GLU A 12 4.73 21.05 -2.91
N THR A 13 5.24 21.49 -1.77
CA THR A 13 4.66 21.23 -0.46
C THR A 13 3.88 22.45 0.00
N LEU A 14 2.58 22.37 -0.05
CA LEU A 14 1.70 23.38 0.51
C LEU A 14 1.04 22.84 1.77
N GLY A 15 0.81 23.72 2.71
CA GLY A 15 -0.11 23.43 3.80
C GLY A 15 -1.51 23.12 3.23
N ILE A 16 -2.29 22.31 3.96
CA ILE A 16 -3.64 21.90 3.51
C ILE A 16 -4.49 23.10 3.11
N LYS A 17 -4.49 24.14 3.95
CA LYS A 17 -5.26 25.35 3.72
C LYS A 17 -4.80 26.13 2.50
N GLU A 18 -3.51 26.27 2.32
CA GLU A 18 -2.89 26.99 1.19
C GLU A 18 -3.18 26.25 -0.13
N GLY A 19 -3.09 24.92 -0.14
CA GLY A 19 -3.42 24.10 -1.30
C GLY A 19 -4.89 24.23 -1.70
N MET A 20 -5.80 24.18 -0.74
CA MET A 20 -7.23 24.39 -1.00
C MET A 20 -7.53 25.79 -1.52
N GLN A 21 -6.80 26.82 -1.09
CA GLN A 21 -6.94 28.18 -1.60
C GLN A 21 -6.38 28.35 -3.01
N LYS A 22 -5.27 27.69 -3.31
CA LYS A 22 -4.60 27.78 -4.62
C LYS A 22 -5.38 27.11 -5.74
N TRP A 23 -6.05 26.01 -5.45
CA TRP A 23 -6.81 25.21 -6.43
C TRP A 23 -8.24 24.94 -5.96
N PRO A 24 -9.07 25.98 -5.81
CA PRO A 24 -10.42 25.84 -5.24
C PRO A 24 -11.37 25.02 -6.12
N ASP A 25 -11.12 24.95 -7.43
CA ASP A 25 -11.98 24.26 -8.39
C ASP A 25 -11.54 22.81 -8.70
N LEU A 26 -10.39 22.39 -8.19
CA LEU A 26 -9.91 21.03 -8.39
C LEU A 26 -10.45 20.09 -7.29
N PRO A 27 -10.88 18.86 -7.63
CA PRO A 27 -11.32 17.90 -6.64
C PRO A 27 -10.21 17.63 -5.63
N ARG A 28 -10.59 17.66 -4.36
CA ARG A 28 -9.68 17.46 -3.22
C ARG A 28 -9.54 15.96 -2.96
N VAL A 29 -8.34 15.46 -3.13
CA VAL A 29 -8.02 14.05 -3.01
C VAL A 29 -6.98 13.83 -1.92
N ALA A 30 -7.19 12.83 -1.07
CA ALA A 30 -6.19 12.33 -0.13
C ALA A 30 -5.86 10.87 -0.42
N TYR A 31 -4.71 10.43 0.08
CA TYR A 31 -4.32 9.04 0.08
C TYR A 31 -4.44 8.47 1.49
N VAL A 32 -5.34 7.52 1.68
CA VAL A 32 -5.51 6.75 2.91
C VAL A 32 -4.60 5.53 2.83
N HIS A 33 -3.51 5.57 3.56
CA HIS A 33 -2.51 4.52 3.59
C HIS A 33 -2.67 3.68 4.85
N MET A 34 -3.12 2.46 4.71
CA MET A 34 -3.27 1.49 5.79
C MET A 34 -1.94 0.77 6.00
N LEU A 35 -1.42 0.81 7.22
CA LEU A 35 -0.14 0.20 7.57
C LEU A 35 -0.34 -1.10 8.34
N GLN A 36 0.36 -2.14 7.93
CA GLN A 36 0.40 -3.42 8.62
C GLN A 36 1.01 -3.26 10.01
N SER A 37 0.22 -3.54 11.04
CA SER A 37 0.62 -3.40 12.43
C SER A 37 0.21 -4.60 13.31
N GLN A 38 -0.10 -5.73 12.68
CA GLN A 38 -0.65 -6.93 13.34
C GLN A 38 0.41 -7.98 13.63
N GLY A 39 0.18 -8.75 14.69
CA GLY A 39 0.93 -9.97 15.02
C GLY A 39 2.44 -9.75 15.10
N LEU A 40 3.20 -10.57 14.38
CA LEU A 40 4.65 -10.46 14.25
C LEU A 40 5.09 -9.35 13.26
N LEU A 41 4.16 -8.74 12.56
CA LEU A 41 4.38 -7.71 11.54
C LEU A 41 4.23 -6.30 12.11
N HIS A 42 4.66 -6.08 13.34
CA HIS A 42 4.44 -4.84 14.10
C HIS A 42 5.72 -3.97 14.23
N ASP A 43 6.62 -4.07 13.27
CA ASP A 43 7.85 -3.29 13.21
C ASP A 43 7.74 -2.09 12.25
N THR A 44 6.54 -1.54 12.10
CA THR A 44 6.27 -0.31 11.38
C THR A 44 6.11 0.85 12.36
N TYR A 45 6.81 1.93 12.10
CA TYR A 45 6.82 3.14 12.93
C TYR A 45 6.52 4.37 12.09
N VAL A 46 5.69 5.25 12.62
CA VAL A 46 5.41 6.58 12.03
C VAL A 46 5.99 7.62 12.99
N TYR A 47 6.98 8.38 12.54
CA TYR A 47 7.73 9.30 13.41
C TYR A 47 8.24 8.67 14.70
N GLY A 48 8.70 7.41 14.61
CA GLY A 48 9.20 6.66 15.76
C GLY A 48 8.13 6.11 16.70
N VAL A 49 6.84 6.36 16.44
CA VAL A 49 5.73 5.77 17.17
C VAL A 49 5.31 4.47 16.49
N ASP A 50 5.26 3.39 17.24
CA ASP A 50 4.77 2.09 16.76
C ASP A 50 3.36 2.26 16.16
N ALA A 51 3.21 1.90 14.88
CA ALA A 51 1.96 2.03 14.15
C ALA A 51 0.77 1.35 14.84
N LYS A 52 1.02 0.24 15.57
CA LYS A 52 0.01 -0.44 16.38
C LYS A 52 -0.60 0.43 17.48
N LYS A 53 0.14 1.43 17.95
CA LYS A 53 -0.27 2.33 19.05
C LYS A 53 -0.74 3.69 18.54
N SER A 54 -0.61 3.94 17.24
CA SER A 54 -0.96 5.22 16.65
C SER A 54 -2.47 5.32 16.45
N LEU A 55 -3.00 6.51 16.62
CA LEU A 55 -4.30 6.88 16.06
C LEU A 55 -4.11 7.25 14.58
N THR A 56 -5.18 7.15 13.80
CA THR A 56 -5.18 7.67 12.43
C THR A 56 -4.73 9.13 12.44
N THR A 57 -3.76 9.47 11.60
CA THR A 57 -3.12 10.78 11.57
C THR A 57 -2.96 11.29 10.15
N ILE A 58 -2.73 12.59 10.03
CA ILE A 58 -2.48 13.27 8.75
C ILE A 58 -1.01 13.64 8.69
N ILE A 59 -0.39 13.38 7.54
CA ILE A 59 0.96 13.86 7.21
C ILE A 59 0.94 14.50 5.82
N ASN A 60 1.91 15.36 5.56
CA ASN A 60 2.13 15.85 4.21
C ASN A 60 2.64 14.70 3.32
N PRO A 61 2.21 14.59 2.06
CA PRO A 61 2.68 13.53 1.18
C PRO A 61 4.21 13.42 1.06
N THR A 62 4.93 14.53 1.08
CA THR A 62 6.40 14.54 1.03
C THR A 62 7.05 13.92 2.27
N GLU A 63 6.38 13.95 3.43
CA GLU A 63 6.89 13.30 4.65
C GLU A 63 6.96 11.78 4.49
N THR A 64 6.02 11.17 3.72
CA THR A 64 6.12 9.76 3.36
C THR A 64 7.39 9.48 2.55
N MET A 65 7.71 10.36 1.61
CA MET A 65 8.91 10.23 0.76
C MET A 65 10.20 10.50 1.55
N ASP A 66 10.14 11.32 2.57
CA ASP A 66 11.28 11.69 3.44
C ASP A 66 11.56 10.70 4.58
N GLY A 67 10.75 9.64 4.70
CA GLY A 67 10.98 8.58 5.68
C GLY A 67 10.24 8.78 7.01
N ALA A 68 9.12 9.47 7.03
CA ALA A 68 8.23 9.51 8.20
C ALA A 68 7.73 8.11 8.58
N ILE A 69 7.64 7.20 7.61
CA ILE A 69 7.26 5.81 7.81
C ILE A 69 8.51 4.92 7.72
N ILE A 70 8.84 4.22 8.78
CA ILE A 70 9.92 3.24 8.81
C ILE A 70 9.31 1.88 9.05
N SER A 71 9.64 0.93 8.18
CA SER A 71 9.11 -0.43 8.22
C SER A 71 10.20 -1.44 7.96
N GLY A 72 10.27 -2.47 8.79
CA GLY A 72 11.14 -3.61 8.59
C GLY A 72 10.57 -4.60 7.58
N ASN A 73 11.37 -5.60 7.23
CA ASN A 73 10.86 -6.76 6.51
C ASN A 73 10.13 -7.68 7.47
N CYS A 74 9.05 -8.26 7.01
CA CYS A 74 8.45 -9.38 7.70
C CYS A 74 9.17 -10.70 7.31
N VAL A 75 8.81 -11.79 8.01
CA VAL A 75 9.32 -13.14 7.73
C VAL A 75 8.96 -13.61 6.31
N SER A 76 7.85 -13.14 5.79
CA SER A 76 7.43 -13.29 4.41
C SER A 76 7.46 -11.92 3.75
N ALA A 77 8.15 -11.79 2.62
CA ALA A 77 8.24 -10.54 1.86
C ALA A 77 6.88 -10.07 1.31
N CYS A 78 5.85 -10.85 1.55
CA CYS A 78 4.55 -10.67 0.93
C CYS A 78 3.55 -9.84 1.77
N ASP A 79 3.84 -9.48 3.02
CA ASP A 79 2.78 -8.96 3.88
C ASP A 79 2.91 -7.47 4.22
N LYS A 80 3.99 -6.81 3.87
CA LYS A 80 4.12 -5.37 4.07
C LYS A 80 5.26 -4.74 3.29
N ASN A 81 5.14 -3.43 3.09
CA ASN A 81 6.14 -2.62 2.42
C ASN A 81 7.32 -2.29 3.33
N THR A 82 8.50 -2.21 2.77
CA THR A 82 9.71 -1.77 3.48
C THR A 82 9.78 -0.24 3.51
N THR A 83 10.66 0.32 4.33
CA THR A 83 10.97 1.76 4.32
C THR A 83 11.28 2.27 2.91
N TYR A 84 12.00 1.48 2.11
CA TYR A 84 12.31 1.85 0.72
C TYR A 84 11.04 1.99 -0.13
N HIS A 85 10.08 1.10 0.03
CA HIS A 85 8.81 1.14 -0.70
C HIS A 85 7.96 2.35 -0.30
N HIS A 86 7.90 2.67 1.00
CA HIS A 86 7.21 3.87 1.47
C HIS A 86 7.82 5.14 0.93
N GLN A 87 9.15 5.27 0.94
CA GLN A 87 9.85 6.43 0.41
C GLN A 87 9.73 6.59 -1.11
N ASN A 88 9.58 5.48 -1.83
CA ASN A 88 9.42 5.45 -3.29
C ASN A 88 7.99 5.05 -3.70
N ASN A 89 7.01 5.44 -2.89
CA ASN A 89 5.60 5.08 -3.10
C ASN A 89 5.09 5.63 -4.43
N PRO A 90 4.75 4.76 -5.41
CA PRO A 90 4.32 5.19 -6.74
C PRO A 90 2.97 5.90 -6.72
N VAL A 91 2.08 5.55 -5.79
CA VAL A 91 0.77 6.24 -5.66
C VAL A 91 0.98 7.70 -5.28
N VAL A 92 1.88 7.97 -4.31
CA VAL A 92 2.23 9.34 -3.92
C VAL A 92 2.86 10.10 -5.10
N ALA A 93 3.77 9.45 -5.83
CA ALA A 93 4.44 10.06 -6.98
C ALA A 93 3.42 10.40 -8.09
N ASP A 94 2.52 9.48 -8.42
CA ASP A 94 1.51 9.68 -9.46
C ASP A 94 0.46 10.75 -9.05
N LEU A 95 0.08 10.79 -7.79
CA LEU A 95 -0.79 11.85 -7.27
C LEU A 95 -0.12 13.23 -7.38
N PHE A 96 1.17 13.34 -7.12
CA PHE A 96 1.91 14.58 -7.35
C PHE A 96 2.00 14.97 -8.82
N GLU A 97 2.12 14.01 -9.75
CA GLU A 97 2.07 14.30 -11.18
C GLU A 97 0.74 14.93 -11.62
N GLN A 98 -0.35 14.62 -10.91
CA GLN A 98 -1.68 15.16 -11.18
C GLN A 98 -2.01 16.40 -10.35
N HIS A 99 -1.26 16.66 -9.28
CA HIS A 99 -1.49 17.76 -8.35
C HIS A 99 -1.41 19.12 -9.03
N GLY A 100 -2.42 19.95 -8.83
CA GLY A 100 -2.54 21.27 -9.46
C GLY A 100 -2.90 21.24 -10.95
N LYS A 101 -3.16 20.05 -11.52
CA LYS A 101 -3.60 19.87 -12.93
C LYS A 101 -5.02 19.34 -13.00
N THR A 102 -5.25 18.17 -12.43
CA THR A 102 -6.53 17.47 -12.45
C THR A 102 -7.14 17.29 -11.08
N ILE A 103 -6.31 17.27 -10.05
CA ILE A 103 -6.67 17.12 -8.63
C ILE A 103 -5.91 18.13 -7.76
N ASN A 104 -6.47 18.42 -6.61
CA ASN A 104 -5.77 18.99 -5.48
C ASN A 104 -5.43 17.85 -4.51
N TYR A 105 -4.18 17.35 -4.53
CA TYR A 105 -3.69 16.34 -3.61
C TYR A 105 -3.43 16.98 -2.25
N VAL A 106 -4.30 16.71 -1.27
CA VAL A 106 -4.37 17.44 0.00
C VAL A 106 -3.38 16.91 1.04
N CYS A 107 -3.38 15.59 1.27
CA CYS A 107 -2.54 14.98 2.30
C CYS A 107 -2.54 13.45 2.18
N ASN A 108 -1.68 12.82 2.99
CA ASN A 108 -1.79 11.41 3.34
C ASN A 108 -2.46 11.26 4.70
N ILE A 109 -3.40 10.34 4.78
CA ILE A 109 -4.03 9.89 6.02
C ILE A 109 -3.45 8.52 6.34
N ILE A 110 -2.65 8.45 7.38
CA ILE A 110 -2.03 7.21 7.83
C ILE A 110 -2.95 6.56 8.85
N THR A 111 -3.37 5.34 8.57
CA THR A 111 -4.16 4.52 9.50
C THR A 111 -3.50 3.16 9.67
N ASN A 112 -3.95 2.39 10.63
CA ASN A 112 -3.37 1.10 10.95
C ASN A 112 -4.37 -0.03 10.72
N GLU A 113 -3.84 -1.18 10.42
CA GLU A 113 -4.58 -2.44 10.35
C GLU A 113 -4.60 -3.09 11.73
N ASN A 114 -5.78 -3.43 12.19
CA ASN A 114 -6.00 -3.84 13.57
C ASN A 114 -6.38 -5.32 13.68
N VAL A 115 -6.05 -5.94 14.81
CA VAL A 115 -6.43 -7.33 15.10
C VAL A 115 -7.88 -7.41 15.56
N TYR A 116 -8.28 -6.51 16.46
CA TYR A 116 -9.59 -6.56 17.12
C TYR A 116 -10.61 -5.68 16.40
N LEU A 117 -11.84 -6.21 16.28
CA LEU A 117 -12.94 -5.52 15.61
C LEU A 117 -13.19 -4.11 16.16
N ALA A 118 -13.14 -3.93 17.48
CA ALA A 118 -13.34 -2.62 18.10
C ALA A 118 -12.27 -1.60 17.69
N ASP A 119 -11.05 -2.06 17.47
CA ASP A 119 -9.96 -1.21 17.02
C ASP A 119 -10.08 -0.87 15.53
N LYS A 120 -10.49 -1.85 14.70
CA LYS A 120 -10.86 -1.63 13.30
C LYS A 120 -11.97 -0.57 13.16
N MET A 121 -13.02 -0.72 13.95
CA MET A 121 -14.14 0.24 13.98
C MET A 121 -13.66 1.64 14.35
N ARG A 122 -12.83 1.77 15.41
CA ARG A 122 -12.31 3.05 15.85
C ARG A 122 -11.42 3.72 14.80
N SER A 123 -10.48 2.97 14.22
CA SER A 123 -9.56 3.50 13.20
C SER A 123 -10.32 3.97 11.97
N SER A 124 -11.26 3.17 11.46
CA SER A 124 -12.07 3.54 10.30
C SER A 124 -13.04 4.70 10.58
N ASP A 125 -13.60 4.83 11.80
CA ASP A 125 -14.38 6.00 12.21
C ASP A 125 -13.53 7.28 12.20
N TRP A 126 -12.30 7.19 12.70
CA TRP A 126 -11.36 8.31 12.67
C TRP A 126 -10.95 8.69 11.25
N THR A 127 -10.70 7.72 10.40
CA THR A 127 -10.35 7.96 8.99
C THR A 127 -11.49 8.70 8.28
N ALA A 128 -12.72 8.20 8.35
CA ALA A 128 -13.87 8.85 7.73
C ALA A 128 -14.11 10.26 8.29
N LYS A 129 -13.97 10.43 9.61
CA LYS A 129 -14.07 11.74 10.26
C LYS A 129 -13.02 12.72 9.74
N LEU A 130 -11.77 12.30 9.56
CA LEU A 130 -10.73 13.16 9.02
C LEU A 130 -11.01 13.52 7.56
N CYS A 131 -11.42 12.56 6.73
CA CYS A 131 -11.81 12.83 5.34
C CYS A 131 -12.92 13.89 5.25
N ARG A 132 -13.94 13.79 6.11
CA ARG A 132 -15.01 14.78 6.18
C ARG A 132 -14.53 16.15 6.68
N LEU A 133 -13.68 16.19 7.72
CA LEU A 133 -13.14 17.45 8.27
C LEU A 133 -12.25 18.17 7.27
N LEU A 134 -11.59 17.45 6.38
CA LEU A 134 -10.78 17.98 5.29
C LEU A 134 -11.61 18.35 4.06
N ASP A 135 -12.93 18.10 4.11
CA ASP A 135 -13.86 18.39 3.03
C ASP A 135 -13.38 17.78 1.68
N LEU A 136 -12.99 16.49 1.73
CA LEU A 136 -12.46 15.77 0.57
C LEU A 136 -13.58 15.38 -0.41
N ASP A 137 -13.25 15.39 -1.70
CA ASP A 137 -14.14 14.93 -2.76
C ASP A 137 -13.90 13.45 -3.09
N GLY A 138 -12.66 12.98 -2.89
CA GLY A 138 -12.30 11.60 -3.12
C GLY A 138 -11.05 11.16 -2.34
N VAL A 139 -10.91 9.86 -2.18
CA VAL A 139 -9.72 9.25 -1.57
C VAL A 139 -9.30 7.99 -2.30
N ILE A 140 -8.00 7.73 -2.32
CA ILE A 140 -7.44 6.43 -2.65
C ILE A 140 -7.17 5.71 -1.34
N VAL A 141 -7.58 4.46 -1.23
CA VAL A 141 -7.36 3.62 -0.03
C VAL A 141 -6.50 2.43 -0.42
N SER A 142 -5.33 2.28 0.17
CA SER A 142 -4.51 1.09 0.01
C SER A 142 -4.32 0.35 1.33
N GLN A 143 -4.02 -0.93 1.23
CA GLN A 143 -3.69 -1.78 2.38
C GLN A 143 -2.35 -2.46 2.20
N GLU A 144 -1.76 -2.88 3.30
CA GLU A 144 -0.70 -3.88 3.35
C GLU A 144 -1.29 -5.21 3.83
N GLY A 145 -0.75 -6.35 3.36
CA GLY A 145 -1.28 -7.66 3.73
C GLY A 145 -2.66 -7.97 3.12
N PHE A 146 -3.24 -9.07 3.56
CA PHE A 146 -4.51 -9.59 3.05
C PHE A 146 -5.24 -10.41 4.13
N GLY A 147 -6.49 -10.74 3.85
CA GLY A 147 -7.33 -11.52 4.77
C GLY A 147 -7.88 -10.66 5.90
N ASN A 148 -7.25 -10.64 7.07
CA ASN A 148 -7.71 -9.83 8.20
C ASN A 148 -7.68 -8.31 7.90
N PRO A 149 -6.68 -7.74 7.22
CA PRO A 149 -6.68 -6.36 6.73
C PRO A 149 -7.80 -6.00 5.76
N ASP A 150 -8.33 -6.96 5.00
CA ASP A 150 -9.44 -6.69 4.06
C ASP A 150 -10.67 -6.12 4.79
N THR A 151 -10.89 -6.53 6.03
CA THR A 151 -11.96 -5.96 6.86
C THR A 151 -11.70 -4.48 7.19
N ASP A 152 -10.46 -4.10 7.50
CA ASP A 152 -10.10 -2.68 7.71
C ASP A 152 -10.28 -1.89 6.41
N LEU A 153 -9.89 -2.45 5.26
CA LEU A 153 -10.03 -1.86 3.94
C LEU A 153 -11.49 -1.55 3.61
N ILE A 154 -12.34 -2.56 3.73
CA ILE A 154 -13.77 -2.43 3.42
C ILE A 154 -14.48 -1.51 4.44
N MET A 155 -14.09 -1.55 5.71
CA MET A 155 -14.63 -0.62 6.71
C MET A 155 -14.27 0.82 6.42
N ASN A 156 -13.02 1.11 6.06
CA ASN A 156 -12.60 2.46 5.68
C ASN A 156 -13.40 2.93 4.46
N THR A 157 -13.42 2.14 3.40
CA THR A 157 -14.17 2.44 2.17
C THR A 157 -15.63 2.76 2.45
N LYS A 158 -16.32 1.84 3.11
CA LYS A 158 -17.75 1.97 3.43
C LYS A 158 -18.07 3.22 4.25
N LYS A 159 -17.27 3.53 5.26
CA LYS A 159 -17.51 4.69 6.14
C LYS A 159 -17.19 6.01 5.45
N ILE A 160 -16.18 6.04 4.59
CA ILE A 160 -15.84 7.22 3.78
C ILE A 160 -16.94 7.47 2.74
N GLU A 161 -17.39 6.44 2.04
CA GLU A 161 -18.51 6.55 1.09
C GLU A 161 -19.81 7.00 1.76
N ALA A 162 -20.05 6.60 3.00
CA ALA A 162 -21.21 7.04 3.77
C ALA A 162 -21.19 8.55 4.09
N GLU A 163 -20.03 9.20 4.04
CA GLU A 163 -19.88 10.65 4.17
C GLU A 163 -20.01 11.36 2.80
N GLY A 164 -20.30 10.63 1.72
CA GLY A 164 -20.46 11.18 0.35
C GLY A 164 -19.15 11.39 -0.39
N ILE A 165 -18.05 10.87 0.12
CA ILE A 165 -16.70 11.00 -0.45
C ILE A 165 -16.42 9.76 -1.30
N LYS A 166 -15.96 9.95 -2.55
CA LYS A 166 -15.66 8.85 -3.47
C LYS A 166 -14.40 8.10 -3.05
N THR A 167 -14.41 6.78 -3.19
CA THR A 167 -13.26 5.94 -2.88
C THR A 167 -12.77 5.14 -4.08
N VAL A 168 -11.47 4.97 -4.17
CA VAL A 168 -10.81 4.00 -5.06
C VAL A 168 -9.91 3.13 -4.20
N ILE A 169 -10.10 1.84 -4.25
CA ILE A 169 -9.27 0.86 -3.55
C ILE A 169 -8.09 0.48 -4.43
N ILE A 170 -6.90 0.42 -3.85
CA ILE A 170 -5.72 -0.22 -4.44
C ILE A 170 -5.36 -1.41 -3.56
N THR A 171 -5.37 -2.60 -4.13
CA THR A 171 -5.09 -3.85 -3.42
C THR A 171 -4.55 -4.92 -4.35
N ASP A 172 -4.14 -6.04 -3.78
CA ASP A 172 -3.79 -7.25 -4.51
C ASP A 172 -5.00 -8.17 -4.69
N GLU A 173 -4.81 -9.14 -5.58
CA GLU A 173 -5.71 -10.27 -5.75
C GLU A 173 -5.04 -11.56 -5.26
N TYR A 174 -5.76 -12.36 -4.49
CA TYR A 174 -5.36 -13.71 -4.07
C TYR A 174 -6.32 -14.75 -4.61
N ALA A 175 -6.40 -14.82 -5.93
CA ALA A 175 -7.37 -15.65 -6.63
C ALA A 175 -6.94 -17.13 -6.77
N GLY A 176 -5.86 -17.54 -6.11
CA GLY A 176 -5.26 -18.86 -6.30
C GLY A 176 -4.50 -19.01 -7.62
N ARG A 177 -3.75 -20.09 -7.80
CA ARG A 177 -2.98 -20.33 -9.04
C ARG A 177 -3.85 -20.48 -10.28
N ASP A 178 -5.09 -20.90 -10.11
CA ASP A 178 -6.08 -21.05 -11.19
C ASP A 178 -6.96 -19.82 -11.42
N GLY A 179 -6.77 -18.76 -10.61
CA GLY A 179 -7.49 -17.51 -10.70
C GLY A 179 -8.99 -17.59 -10.36
N LYS A 180 -9.43 -18.61 -9.62
CA LYS A 180 -10.86 -18.87 -9.37
C LYS A 180 -11.31 -18.64 -7.93
N SER A 181 -10.38 -18.43 -7.02
CA SER A 181 -10.70 -18.13 -5.63
C SER A 181 -11.17 -16.68 -5.46
N GLN A 182 -11.89 -16.41 -4.39
CA GLN A 182 -12.27 -15.06 -4.01
C GLN A 182 -11.00 -14.25 -3.69
N SER A 183 -10.88 -13.08 -4.29
CA SER A 183 -9.65 -12.27 -4.20
C SER A 183 -9.49 -11.56 -2.86
N LEU A 184 -10.59 -11.08 -2.26
CA LEU A 184 -10.63 -10.42 -0.97
C LEU A 184 -11.46 -11.21 0.02
N ALA A 185 -11.06 -11.18 1.29
CA ALA A 185 -11.78 -11.89 2.37
C ALA A 185 -13.07 -11.17 2.79
N ASP A 186 -13.19 -9.89 2.52
CA ASP A 186 -14.39 -9.09 2.81
C ASP A 186 -14.83 -8.31 1.57
N ALA A 187 -16.09 -7.94 1.49
CA ALA A 187 -16.65 -7.19 0.38
C ALA A 187 -17.88 -6.37 0.81
N ASP A 188 -18.07 -5.22 0.18
CA ASP A 188 -19.26 -4.37 0.35
C ASP A 188 -19.57 -3.71 -1.01
N PRO A 189 -20.85 -3.49 -1.36
CA PRO A 189 -21.24 -2.80 -2.59
C PRO A 189 -20.65 -1.39 -2.77
N SER A 190 -20.24 -0.72 -1.71
CA SER A 190 -19.57 0.58 -1.78
C SER A 190 -18.12 0.48 -2.29
N ALA A 191 -17.52 -0.70 -2.28
CA ALA A 191 -16.20 -0.97 -2.85
C ALA A 191 -16.33 -1.29 -4.35
N ASP A 192 -16.80 -0.33 -5.14
CA ASP A 192 -17.12 -0.50 -6.55
C ASP A 192 -16.02 -0.01 -7.51
N ALA A 193 -14.99 0.63 -7.00
CA ALA A 193 -13.83 1.07 -7.76
C ALA A 193 -12.55 0.47 -7.17
N VAL A 194 -11.98 -0.52 -7.87
CA VAL A 194 -10.81 -1.29 -7.43
C VAL A 194 -9.75 -1.29 -8.51
N VAL A 195 -8.51 -1.00 -8.10
CA VAL A 195 -7.30 -1.13 -8.91
C VAL A 195 -6.45 -2.23 -8.28
N THR A 196 -5.98 -3.17 -9.08
CA THR A 196 -5.16 -4.28 -8.58
C THR A 196 -3.83 -4.39 -9.32
N GLY A 197 -2.83 -4.91 -8.62
CA GLY A 197 -1.55 -5.31 -9.20
C GLY A 197 -1.60 -6.63 -9.98
N GLY A 198 -2.76 -7.30 -9.96
CA GLY A 198 -3.00 -8.61 -10.54
C GLY A 198 -3.00 -9.73 -9.50
N ASN A 199 -3.04 -10.97 -9.96
CA ASN A 199 -3.11 -12.13 -9.07
C ASN A 199 -1.73 -12.47 -8.48
N ALA A 200 -1.56 -12.25 -7.19
CA ALA A 200 -0.33 -12.55 -6.44
C ALA A 200 0.09 -14.03 -6.48
N ASN A 201 -0.85 -14.93 -6.73
CA ASN A 201 -0.59 -16.37 -6.91
C ASN A 201 -0.17 -16.76 -8.34
N GLN A 202 -0.04 -15.81 -9.26
CA GLN A 202 0.43 -16.11 -10.62
C GLN A 202 1.84 -16.71 -10.58
N VAL A 203 1.99 -17.89 -11.17
CA VAL A 203 3.30 -18.56 -11.27
C VAL A 203 4.09 -17.95 -12.42
N ILE A 204 5.32 -17.58 -12.12
CA ILE A 204 6.29 -17.04 -13.07
C ILE A 204 7.58 -17.88 -13.08
N VAL A 205 8.33 -17.81 -14.16
CA VAL A 205 9.66 -18.42 -14.29
C VAL A 205 10.69 -17.30 -14.45
N LEU A 206 11.63 -17.24 -13.52
CA LEU A 206 12.72 -16.29 -13.52
C LEU A 206 14.00 -16.97 -14.05
N PRO A 207 14.94 -16.19 -14.62
CA PRO A 207 16.24 -16.70 -15.03
C PRO A 207 17.08 -17.11 -13.80
N PRO A 208 18.18 -17.85 -14.01
CA PRO A 208 19.13 -18.17 -12.95
C PRO A 208 19.63 -16.94 -12.21
N MET A 209 19.84 -17.08 -10.91
CA MET A 209 20.45 -16.03 -10.09
C MET A 209 21.91 -15.80 -10.53
N GLU A 210 22.26 -14.56 -10.84
CA GLU A 210 23.63 -14.18 -11.15
C GLU A 210 24.51 -14.13 -9.90
N THR A 211 23.94 -13.72 -8.77
CA THR A 211 24.64 -13.57 -7.51
C THR A 211 23.72 -13.82 -6.33
N VAL A 212 24.17 -14.61 -5.38
CA VAL A 212 23.51 -14.85 -4.09
C VAL A 212 24.30 -14.15 -2.99
N TYR A 213 23.62 -13.28 -2.22
CA TYR A 213 24.19 -12.62 -1.06
C TYR A 213 23.73 -13.33 0.21
N GLY A 214 24.68 -13.67 1.09
CA GLY A 214 24.43 -14.37 2.32
C GLY A 214 25.45 -15.49 2.58
N HIS A 215 25.15 -16.34 3.55
CA HIS A 215 26.01 -17.45 3.94
C HIS A 215 25.68 -18.78 3.22
N LEU A 216 24.64 -18.78 2.41
CA LEU A 216 24.23 -19.95 1.62
C LEU A 216 24.78 -19.82 0.20
N GLU A 217 25.44 -20.89 -0.26
CA GLU A 217 25.90 -20.97 -1.66
C GLU A 217 24.75 -21.27 -2.63
N PHE A 218 23.67 -21.84 -2.12
CA PHE A 218 22.52 -22.25 -2.91
C PHE A 218 21.22 -22.13 -2.10
N VAL A 219 20.15 -21.65 -2.73
CA VAL A 219 18.81 -21.54 -2.15
C VAL A 219 17.82 -22.20 -3.09
N ASP A 220 17.23 -23.31 -2.67
CA ASP A 220 16.25 -24.10 -3.42
C ASP A 220 14.79 -23.80 -3.02
N THR A 221 14.62 -23.06 -1.93
CA THR A 221 13.32 -22.68 -1.39
C THR A 221 13.33 -21.21 -1.03
N ILE A 222 12.46 -20.45 -1.63
CA ILE A 222 12.28 -19.00 -1.35
C ILE A 222 10.89 -18.74 -0.78
N ALA A 223 10.78 -17.66 0.01
CA ALA A 223 9.49 -17.23 0.55
C ALA A 223 8.48 -17.01 -0.60
N GLY A 224 7.26 -17.52 -0.43
CA GLY A 224 6.23 -17.53 -1.47
C GLY A 224 6.45 -18.58 -2.56
N GLY A 225 7.49 -19.40 -2.43
CA GLY A 225 7.77 -20.55 -3.28
C GLY A 225 7.48 -21.87 -2.59
N SER A 226 7.68 -22.95 -3.32
CA SER A 226 7.69 -24.31 -2.81
C SER A 226 9.11 -24.88 -2.81
N ALA A 227 9.33 -26.01 -2.16
CA ALA A 227 10.58 -26.74 -2.28
C ALA A 227 10.84 -27.15 -3.75
N ASN A 228 12.10 -27.23 -4.13
CA ASN A 228 12.54 -27.56 -5.49
C ASN A 228 12.09 -26.54 -6.56
N ASN A 229 12.12 -25.28 -6.23
CA ASN A 229 11.76 -24.18 -7.14
C ASN A 229 12.79 -23.95 -8.25
N ILE A 230 13.99 -24.47 -8.10
CA ILE A 230 15.11 -24.27 -9.02
C ILE A 230 15.32 -25.52 -9.84
N ASP A 231 15.22 -25.39 -11.16
CA ASP A 231 15.44 -26.49 -12.08
C ASP A 231 16.96 -26.78 -12.32
N ALA A 232 17.26 -27.80 -13.10
CA ALA A 232 18.64 -28.18 -13.42
C ALA A 232 19.43 -27.11 -14.21
N HIS A 233 18.75 -26.12 -14.78
CA HIS A 233 19.33 -24.98 -15.50
C HIS A 233 19.44 -23.74 -14.63
N GLY A 234 18.98 -23.82 -13.38
CA GLY A 234 18.97 -22.71 -12.43
C GLY A 234 17.77 -21.76 -12.56
N ASN A 235 16.81 -22.04 -13.45
CA ASN A 235 15.58 -21.23 -13.53
C ASN A 235 14.74 -21.42 -12.29
N ILE A 236 14.08 -20.34 -11.86
CA ILE A 236 13.33 -20.25 -10.61
C ILE A 236 11.85 -20.17 -10.93
N THR A 237 11.07 -21.15 -10.50
CA THR A 237 9.60 -21.17 -10.64
C THR A 237 8.96 -20.77 -9.32
N VAL A 238 8.31 -19.62 -9.27
CA VAL A 238 7.69 -19.07 -8.05
C VAL A 238 6.38 -18.36 -8.34
N GLU A 239 5.59 -18.14 -7.31
CA GLU A 239 4.49 -17.17 -7.39
C GLU A 239 5.07 -15.75 -7.41
N ILE A 240 4.43 -14.84 -8.16
CA ILE A 240 4.91 -13.47 -8.32
C ILE A 240 5.05 -12.75 -6.98
N GLN A 241 4.22 -13.08 -5.99
CA GLN A 241 4.31 -12.55 -4.63
C GLN A 241 5.68 -12.76 -3.96
N ALA A 242 6.44 -13.80 -4.36
CA ALA A 242 7.77 -14.03 -3.83
C ALA A 242 8.79 -12.94 -4.23
N ILE A 243 8.49 -12.18 -5.27
CA ILE A 243 9.34 -11.13 -5.84
C ILE A 243 8.79 -9.74 -5.54
N THR A 244 7.51 -9.53 -5.77
CA THR A 244 6.87 -8.21 -5.63
C THR A 244 6.30 -7.97 -4.24
N GLY A 245 6.19 -9.00 -3.41
CA GLY A 245 5.36 -9.00 -2.23
C GLY A 245 3.88 -9.15 -2.57
N ALA A 246 3.10 -9.57 -1.59
CA ALA A 246 1.68 -9.74 -1.73
C ALA A 246 0.90 -8.42 -1.65
N THR A 247 1.53 -7.41 -1.11
CA THR A 247 0.96 -6.08 -0.94
C THR A 247 1.54 -5.13 -1.98
N ASN A 248 1.33 -5.48 -3.24
CA ASN A 248 1.84 -4.70 -4.37
C ASN A 248 0.96 -3.49 -4.71
N GLU A 249 0.09 -3.10 -3.80
CA GLU A 249 -0.77 -1.94 -3.95
C GLU A 249 0.02 -0.64 -4.13
N THR A 250 1.20 -0.56 -3.51
CA THR A 250 2.11 0.56 -3.74
C THR A 250 3.13 0.28 -4.82
N GLY A 251 3.12 -0.91 -5.34
CA GLY A 251 3.79 -1.56 -6.46
C GLY A 251 4.94 -0.91 -7.16
N PHE A 252 5.71 -1.78 -7.80
CA PHE A 252 6.75 -1.38 -8.75
C PHE A 252 6.29 -1.53 -10.20
N ASN A 253 5.07 -1.99 -10.41
CA ASN A 253 4.49 -2.25 -11.71
C ASN A 253 3.33 -1.30 -11.96
N TYR A 254 2.97 -1.11 -13.22
CA TYR A 254 1.74 -0.44 -13.56
C TYR A 254 0.55 -1.22 -13.01
N LEU A 255 -0.29 -0.55 -12.25
CA LEU A 255 -1.53 -1.11 -11.74
C LEU A 255 -2.54 -1.23 -12.88
N SER A 256 -3.36 -2.26 -12.85
CA SER A 256 -4.47 -2.43 -13.80
C SER A 256 -5.79 -2.07 -13.11
N ALA A 257 -6.59 -1.25 -13.77
CA ALA A 257 -7.99 -1.02 -13.37
C ALA A 257 -8.84 -2.19 -13.86
N ARG A 258 -9.76 -2.70 -13.04
CA ARG A 258 -10.71 -3.76 -13.35
C ARG A 258 -12.10 -3.41 -12.90
#